data_75f9dca8cc398eeb232236366afc054b
#
_entry.id   75f9dca8cc398eeb232236366afc054b
#
_cell.length_a   1.000
_cell.length_b   1.000
_cell.length_c   1.000
_cell.angle_alpha   90.00
_cell.angle_beta   90.00
_cell.angle_gamma   90.00
#
_symmetry.space_group_name_H-M   'P 1'
#
loop_
_entity.id
_entity.type
_entity.pdbx_description
1 polymer ?
#
loop_
_entity_poly.entity_id
_entity_poly.type
_entity_poly.pdbx_seq_one_letter_code
_entity_poly.pdbx_strand_id
1 'polypeptide(L)'
;VVVDSITGHARKYKLTENKVLKPVYWVYNYLANSNKLRSDKTYDGGFVFGPAYNINTGFAIGGGYSALYSFDKNDPTLQKSIVNGFFQASVKGIVAIGVEGHNFMKNDKHRFNYEFSFTHYPSAFWGIGYDTSLKNFYDNRMVSSKQLLLKLEGDFTWKLARNLYFGPKLDFLYSNLYKT
;
A
#
# COMPACT_ATOMS: atom_id res chain seq x y z
N VAL A 1 -26.18 -21.84 0.37
CA VAL A 1 -27.45 -22.59 0.52
C VAL A 1 -28.40 -21.68 1.26
N VAL A 2 -29.45 -21.24 0.58
CA VAL A 2 -30.54 -20.49 1.22
C VAL A 2 -31.65 -21.50 1.45
N VAL A 3 -32.02 -21.68 2.71
CA VAL A 3 -33.14 -22.53 3.08
C VAL A 3 -34.40 -21.67 3.05
N ASP A 4 -35.36 -22.08 2.24
CA ASP A 4 -36.68 -21.44 2.23
C ASP A 4 -37.41 -21.82 3.53
N SER A 5 -37.67 -20.78 4.35
CA SER A 5 -38.29 -20.95 5.67
C SER A 5 -39.74 -21.44 5.64
N ILE A 6 -40.39 -21.44 4.46
CA ILE A 6 -41.79 -21.87 4.29
C ILE A 6 -41.89 -23.30 3.79
N THR A 7 -40.96 -23.74 2.94
CA THR A 7 -41.05 -25.05 2.29
C THR A 7 -40.00 -26.06 2.76
N GLY A 8 -39.01 -25.63 3.55
CA GLY A 8 -37.93 -26.49 4.05
C GLY A 8 -36.98 -27.01 2.96
N HIS A 9 -37.18 -26.60 1.70
CA HIS A 9 -36.35 -27.06 0.61
C HIS A 9 -35.10 -26.19 0.46
N ALA A 10 -33.91 -26.79 0.55
CA ALA A 10 -32.63 -26.17 0.31
C ALA A 10 -32.44 -25.95 -1.19
N ARG A 11 -32.61 -24.72 -1.68
CA ARG A 11 -32.23 -24.36 -3.05
C ARG A 11 -30.75 -23.92 -3.07
N LYS A 12 -29.92 -24.68 -3.78
CA LYS A 12 -28.58 -24.23 -4.16
C LYS A 12 -28.72 -23.17 -5.24
N TYR A 13 -28.72 -21.88 -4.84
CA TYR A 13 -28.55 -20.82 -5.80
C TYR A 13 -27.06 -20.79 -6.25
N LYS A 14 -26.80 -21.17 -7.48
CA LYS A 14 -25.51 -20.90 -8.11
C LYS A 14 -25.47 -19.40 -8.44
N LEU A 15 -24.92 -18.60 -7.52
CA LEU A 15 -24.63 -17.17 -7.74
C LEU A 15 -23.80 -16.90 -9.00
N THR A 16 -23.14 -17.94 -9.52
CA THR A 16 -22.32 -17.91 -10.75
C THR A 16 -23.13 -17.81 -12.04
N GLU A 17 -24.45 -18.03 -12.02
CA GLU A 17 -25.30 -17.97 -13.22
C GLU A 17 -25.80 -16.56 -13.52
N ASN A 18 -25.76 -15.65 -12.54
CA ASN A 18 -26.19 -14.28 -12.76
C ASN A 18 -25.04 -13.43 -13.29
N LYS A 19 -25.13 -13.00 -14.57
CA LYS A 19 -24.09 -12.20 -15.26
C LYS A 19 -23.69 -10.93 -14.50
N VAL A 20 -24.62 -10.32 -13.75
CA VAL A 20 -24.40 -9.09 -12.98
C VAL A 20 -23.63 -9.38 -11.68
N LEU A 21 -23.86 -10.53 -11.06
CA LEU A 21 -23.20 -10.90 -9.79
C LEU A 21 -21.87 -11.63 -9.97
N LYS A 22 -21.58 -12.09 -11.19
CA LYS A 22 -20.34 -12.79 -11.51
C LYS A 22 -19.06 -12.01 -11.15
N PRO A 23 -18.92 -10.71 -11.49
CA PRO A 23 -17.74 -9.94 -11.10
C PRO A 23 -17.65 -9.73 -9.58
N VAL A 24 -18.79 -9.52 -8.90
CA VAL A 24 -18.81 -9.38 -7.43
C VAL A 24 -18.37 -10.67 -6.76
N TYR A 25 -18.84 -11.82 -7.24
CA TYR A 25 -18.46 -13.14 -6.73
C TYR A 25 -16.98 -13.45 -7.02
N TRP A 26 -16.45 -13.03 -8.17
CA TRP A 26 -15.04 -13.16 -8.50
C TRP A 26 -14.17 -12.35 -7.51
N VAL A 27 -14.51 -11.08 -7.25
CA VAL A 27 -13.82 -10.24 -6.27
C VAL A 27 -13.90 -10.83 -4.87
N TYR A 28 -15.08 -11.29 -4.45
CA TYR A 28 -15.26 -11.94 -3.16
C TYR A 28 -14.36 -13.19 -3.01
N ASN A 29 -14.35 -14.06 -4.01
CA ASN A 29 -13.51 -15.26 -3.97
C ASN A 29 -12.02 -14.93 -4.01
N TYR A 30 -11.62 -13.91 -4.76
CA TYR A 30 -10.25 -13.43 -4.78
C TYR A 30 -9.82 -12.96 -3.38
N LEU A 31 -10.60 -12.10 -2.73
CA LEU A 31 -10.33 -11.59 -1.39
C LEU A 31 -10.37 -12.71 -0.33
N ALA A 32 -11.34 -13.60 -0.39
CA ALA A 32 -11.46 -14.73 0.54
C ALA A 32 -10.30 -15.73 0.42
N ASN A 33 -9.71 -15.88 -0.77
CA ASN A 33 -8.59 -16.76 -1.01
C ASN A 33 -7.23 -16.09 -0.79
N SER A 34 -7.16 -14.76 -0.83
CA SER A 34 -5.92 -14.00 -0.62
C SER A 34 -5.35 -14.17 0.80
N ASN A 35 -6.22 -14.45 1.79
CA ASN A 35 -5.81 -14.67 3.18
C ASN A 35 -5.33 -16.10 3.51
N LYS A 36 -5.33 -17.01 2.54
CA LYS A 36 -4.79 -18.36 2.75
C LYS A 36 -3.27 -18.32 2.69
N LEU A 37 -2.63 -18.30 3.85
CA LEU A 37 -1.18 -18.46 3.98
C LEU A 37 -0.77 -19.79 3.33
N ARG A 38 -0.08 -19.70 2.21
CA ARG A 38 0.52 -20.86 1.53
C ARG A 38 2.02 -20.85 1.85
N SER A 39 2.36 -21.53 2.95
CA SER A 39 3.75 -21.63 3.42
C SER A 39 4.67 -22.40 2.47
N ASP A 40 4.09 -23.22 1.61
CA ASP A 40 4.77 -24.10 0.65
C ASP A 40 5.20 -23.39 -0.65
N LYS A 41 4.73 -22.18 -0.90
CA LYS A 41 5.11 -21.43 -2.11
C LYS A 41 6.37 -20.60 -1.93
N THR A 42 7.24 -20.67 -2.92
CA THR A 42 8.43 -19.80 -3.02
C THR A 42 8.04 -18.35 -3.24
N TYR A 43 6.90 -18.11 -3.87
CA TYR A 43 6.34 -16.80 -4.15
C TYR A 43 4.84 -16.82 -3.86
N ASP A 44 4.37 -15.84 -3.09
CA ASP A 44 2.96 -15.63 -2.82
C ASP A 44 2.67 -14.13 -2.84
N GLY A 45 1.87 -13.68 -3.79
CA GLY A 45 1.56 -12.27 -4.00
C GLY A 45 0.09 -12.03 -4.22
N GLY A 46 -0.37 -10.88 -3.75
CA GLY A 46 -1.74 -10.42 -3.88
C GLY A 46 -1.83 -8.96 -4.26
N PHE A 47 -2.89 -8.60 -4.95
CA PHE A 47 -3.21 -7.24 -5.36
C PHE A 47 -4.60 -6.87 -4.87
N VAL A 48 -4.73 -5.67 -4.32
CA VAL A 48 -6.00 -5.09 -3.85
C VAL A 48 -6.14 -3.71 -4.45
N PHE A 49 -7.32 -3.40 -4.97
CA PHE A 49 -7.64 -2.06 -5.44
C PHE A 49 -9.10 -1.73 -5.14
N GLY A 50 -9.40 -0.44 -5.02
CA GLY A 50 -10.76 -0.01 -4.78
C GLY A 50 -10.91 1.51 -4.71
N PRO A 51 -12.16 1.96 -4.70
CA PRO A 51 -12.49 3.34 -4.41
C PRO A 51 -12.35 3.62 -2.92
N ALA A 52 -11.97 4.84 -2.59
CA ALA A 52 -11.92 5.37 -1.23
C ALA A 52 -12.51 6.78 -1.21
N TYR A 53 -13.04 7.17 -0.07
CA TYR A 53 -13.50 8.54 0.17
C TYR A 53 -12.97 9.05 1.50
N ASN A 54 -12.43 10.24 1.49
CA ASN A 54 -12.00 10.95 2.69
C ASN A 54 -12.25 12.44 2.50
N ILE A 55 -12.62 13.15 3.56
CA ILE A 55 -12.92 14.59 3.51
C ILE A 55 -11.75 15.40 2.93
N ASN A 56 -10.53 15.03 3.27
CA ASN A 56 -9.32 15.73 2.80
C ASN A 56 -8.98 15.44 1.34
N THR A 57 -9.12 14.18 0.92
CA THR A 57 -8.74 13.72 -0.43
C THR A 57 -9.91 13.74 -1.43
N GLY A 58 -11.13 13.82 -0.93
CA GLY A 58 -12.33 13.60 -1.74
C GLY A 58 -12.43 12.14 -2.16
N PHE A 59 -13.05 11.91 -3.31
CA PHE A 59 -13.12 10.60 -3.93
C PHE A 59 -11.74 10.24 -4.52
N ALA A 60 -11.30 9.04 -4.27
CA ALA A 60 -10.02 8.52 -4.72
C ALA A 60 -10.17 7.09 -5.23
N ILE A 61 -9.27 6.69 -6.10
CA ILE A 61 -9.04 5.31 -6.46
C ILE A 61 -7.60 4.95 -6.09
N GLY A 62 -7.40 3.78 -5.54
CA GLY A 62 -6.08 3.32 -5.16
C GLY A 62 -5.99 1.82 -5.10
N GLY A 63 -4.78 1.35 -4.95
CA GLY A 63 -4.50 -0.07 -4.81
C GLY A 63 -3.15 -0.33 -4.20
N GLY A 64 -2.97 -1.58 -3.77
CA GLY A 64 -1.74 -2.08 -3.21
C GLY A 64 -1.43 -3.46 -3.74
N TYR A 65 -0.17 -3.74 -3.84
CA TYR A 65 0.40 -5.03 -4.17
C TYR A 65 1.33 -5.46 -3.05
N SER A 66 1.22 -6.69 -2.60
CA SER A 66 2.15 -7.27 -1.63
C SER A 66 2.54 -8.67 -2.07
N ALA A 67 3.82 -8.98 -2.00
CA ALA A 67 4.30 -10.32 -2.28
C ALA A 67 5.37 -10.75 -1.29
N LEU A 68 5.29 -12.01 -0.89
CA LEU A 68 6.28 -12.73 -0.11
C LEU A 68 7.04 -13.68 -1.02
N TYR A 69 8.36 -13.70 -0.91
CA TYR A 69 9.20 -14.60 -1.70
C TYR A 69 10.46 -15.02 -0.94
N SER A 70 11.04 -16.13 -1.34
CA SER A 70 12.29 -16.62 -0.74
C SER A 70 13.38 -16.67 -1.80
N PHE A 71 14.57 -16.16 -1.45
CA PHE A 71 15.77 -16.28 -2.29
C PHE A 71 16.42 -17.70 -2.21
N ASP A 72 16.14 -18.45 -1.16
CA ASP A 72 16.61 -19.83 -1.04
C ASP A 72 15.44 -20.76 -0.74
N LYS A 73 15.12 -21.61 -1.71
CA LYS A 73 14.03 -22.60 -1.59
C LYS A 73 14.38 -23.75 -0.65
N ASN A 74 15.68 -23.98 -0.44
CA ASN A 74 16.16 -25.11 0.31
C ASN A 74 16.36 -24.79 1.80
N ASP A 75 16.24 -23.53 2.18
CA ASP A 75 16.34 -23.10 3.58
C ASP A 75 14.97 -22.67 4.11
N PRO A 76 14.24 -23.56 4.81
CA PRO A 76 12.94 -23.23 5.39
C PRO A 76 13.04 -22.28 6.59
N THR A 77 14.23 -22.07 7.13
CA THR A 77 14.47 -21.19 8.28
C THR A 77 14.75 -19.75 7.88
N LEU A 78 15.04 -19.51 6.59
CA LEU A 78 15.25 -18.18 6.05
C LEU A 78 13.94 -17.39 6.04
N GLN A 79 13.98 -16.21 6.65
CA GLN A 79 12.85 -15.30 6.61
C GLN A 79 12.48 -14.97 5.17
N LYS A 80 11.19 -15.01 4.84
CA LYS A 80 10.71 -14.60 3.51
C LYS A 80 10.91 -13.11 3.31
N SER A 81 11.39 -12.77 2.14
CA SER A 81 11.46 -11.39 1.67
C SER A 81 10.07 -10.89 1.32
N ILE A 82 9.84 -9.59 1.46
CA ILE A 82 8.58 -8.94 1.14
C ILE A 82 8.82 -7.77 0.21
N VAL A 83 7.92 -7.59 -0.75
CA VAL A 83 7.80 -6.38 -1.55
C VAL A 83 6.36 -5.87 -1.45
N ASN A 84 6.21 -4.59 -1.17
CA ASN A 84 4.95 -3.89 -1.15
C ASN A 84 4.99 -2.76 -2.17
N GLY A 85 3.90 -2.56 -2.88
CA GLY A 85 3.71 -1.42 -3.76
C GLY A 85 2.33 -0.82 -3.53
N PHE A 86 2.19 0.48 -3.73
CA PHE A 86 0.90 1.16 -3.66
C PHE A 86 0.79 2.26 -4.69
N PHE A 87 -0.43 2.57 -5.08
CA PHE A 87 -0.76 3.74 -5.86
C PHE A 87 -2.09 4.34 -5.40
N GLN A 88 -2.23 5.63 -5.53
CA GLN A 88 -3.46 6.35 -5.22
C GLN A 88 -3.58 7.58 -6.12
N ALA A 89 -4.79 7.84 -6.60
CA ALA A 89 -5.13 9.08 -7.28
C ALA A 89 -6.49 9.59 -6.79
N SER A 90 -6.63 10.90 -6.58
CA SER A 90 -7.86 11.50 -6.06
C SER A 90 -8.36 12.66 -6.92
N VAL A 91 -9.65 12.94 -6.82
CA VAL A 91 -10.31 14.07 -7.52
C VAL A 91 -9.79 15.44 -7.07
N LYS A 92 -9.19 15.52 -5.87
CA LYS A 92 -8.56 16.76 -5.39
C LYS A 92 -7.10 16.90 -5.84
N GLY A 93 -6.63 16.07 -6.77
CA GLY A 93 -5.30 16.17 -7.37
C GLY A 93 -4.18 15.54 -6.54
N ILE A 94 -4.51 14.68 -5.57
CA ILE A 94 -3.52 13.88 -4.86
C ILE A 94 -3.14 12.71 -5.74
N VAL A 95 -1.85 12.53 -5.96
CA VAL A 95 -1.28 11.36 -6.63
C VAL A 95 -0.16 10.83 -5.76
N ALA A 96 -0.21 9.55 -5.43
CA ALA A 96 0.82 8.87 -4.67
C ALA A 96 1.13 7.51 -5.30
N ILE A 97 2.40 7.18 -5.39
CA ILE A 97 2.89 5.87 -5.82
C ILE A 97 4.13 5.54 -5.00
N GLY A 98 4.27 4.30 -4.61
CA GLY A 98 5.46 3.87 -3.89
C GLY A 98 5.68 2.38 -3.98
N VAL A 99 6.90 1.99 -3.70
CA VAL A 99 7.35 0.61 -3.57
C VAL A 99 8.37 0.51 -2.45
N GLU A 100 8.23 -0.51 -1.63
CA GLU A 100 9.19 -0.84 -0.58
C GLU A 100 9.50 -2.34 -0.62
N GLY A 101 10.67 -2.70 -0.16
CA GLY A 101 11.06 -4.10 -0.11
C GLY A 101 12.06 -4.39 1.01
N HIS A 102 11.86 -5.54 1.65
CA HIS A 102 12.78 -6.10 2.64
C HIS A 102 13.25 -7.45 2.14
N ASN A 103 14.53 -7.54 1.83
CA ASN A 103 15.11 -8.69 1.17
C ASN A 103 16.10 -9.41 2.09
N PHE A 104 15.84 -10.70 2.35
CA PHE A 104 16.69 -11.58 3.09
C PHE A 104 17.41 -12.52 2.13
N MET A 105 18.71 -12.34 1.97
CA MET A 105 19.50 -13.14 1.05
C MET A 105 19.94 -14.47 1.69
N LYS A 106 20.47 -15.35 0.86
CA LYS A 106 20.87 -16.70 1.23
C LYS A 106 21.63 -16.75 2.57
N ASN A 107 21.22 -17.68 3.44
CA ASN A 107 21.76 -17.89 4.78
C ASN A 107 21.69 -16.66 5.69
N ASP A 108 20.80 -15.71 5.40
CA ASP A 108 20.66 -14.44 6.13
C ASP A 108 21.99 -13.67 6.28
N LYS A 109 22.90 -13.84 5.30
CA LYS A 109 24.21 -13.17 5.32
C LYS A 109 24.13 -11.71 4.95
N HIS A 110 23.19 -11.36 4.07
CA HIS A 110 22.98 -10.01 3.57
C HIS A 110 21.51 -9.68 3.61
N ARG A 111 21.21 -8.42 3.92
CA ARG A 111 19.86 -7.86 3.83
C ARG A 111 19.91 -6.60 2.98
N PHE A 112 18.92 -6.45 2.14
CA PHE A 112 18.74 -5.26 1.30
C PHE A 112 17.33 -4.74 1.45
N ASN A 113 17.20 -3.54 2.01
CA ASN A 113 15.93 -2.85 2.14
C ASN A 113 15.93 -1.64 1.23
N TYR A 114 14.79 -1.34 0.67
CA TYR A 114 14.60 -0.16 -0.17
C TYR A 114 13.20 0.39 -0.04
N GLU A 115 13.09 1.69 -0.19
CA GLU A 115 11.83 2.41 -0.29
C GLU A 115 11.96 3.47 -1.37
N PHE A 116 11.00 3.52 -2.26
CA PHE A 116 10.79 4.60 -3.21
C PHE A 116 9.37 5.08 -3.09
N SER A 117 9.16 6.37 -2.92
CA SER A 117 7.83 6.95 -2.98
C SER A 117 7.83 8.32 -3.65
N PHE A 118 6.80 8.53 -4.44
CA PHE A 118 6.47 9.79 -5.06
C PHE A 118 5.08 10.20 -4.63
N THR A 119 4.96 11.42 -4.11
CA THR A 119 3.67 11.97 -3.70
C THR A 119 3.54 13.40 -4.19
N HIS A 120 2.44 13.67 -4.86
CA HIS A 120 1.98 14.99 -5.22
C HIS A 120 0.67 15.26 -4.49
N TYR A 121 0.62 16.33 -3.70
CA TYR A 121 -0.62 16.70 -3.01
C TYR A 121 -0.84 18.19 -2.94
N PRO A 122 -2.08 18.65 -3.14
CA PRO A 122 -2.46 20.03 -2.87
C PRO A 122 -2.46 20.27 -1.37
N SER A 123 -1.94 21.41 -0.96
CA SER A 123 -1.86 21.83 0.44
C SER A 123 -2.47 23.21 0.58
N ALA A 124 -3.19 23.42 1.65
CA ALA A 124 -3.73 24.72 2.06
C ALA A 124 -2.89 25.26 3.19
N PHE A 125 -2.36 26.46 3.01
CA PHE A 125 -1.58 27.12 4.05
C PHE A 125 -2.31 28.35 4.55
N TRP A 126 -2.57 28.39 5.85
CA TRP A 126 -3.31 29.45 6.53
C TRP A 126 -2.42 30.43 7.27
N GLY A 127 -1.11 30.21 7.32
CA GLY A 127 -0.12 31.03 8.05
C GLY A 127 0.59 30.27 9.15
N ILE A 128 1.58 30.92 9.75
CA ILE A 128 2.39 30.37 10.85
C ILE A 128 1.85 30.88 12.19
N GLY A 129 1.62 29.95 13.12
CA GLY A 129 1.10 30.23 14.45
C GLY A 129 -0.43 30.20 14.51
N TYR A 130 -0.96 29.96 15.71
CA TYR A 130 -2.40 29.77 15.94
C TYR A 130 -3.21 31.02 15.58
N ASP A 131 -2.83 32.18 16.08
CA ASP A 131 -3.58 33.44 15.87
C ASP A 131 -3.61 33.85 14.40
N THR A 132 -2.46 33.74 13.71
CA THR A 132 -2.36 34.08 12.29
C THR A 132 -3.19 33.11 11.44
N SER A 133 -3.10 31.83 11.74
CA SER A 133 -3.86 30.78 11.02
C SER A 133 -5.36 30.97 11.22
N LEU A 134 -5.80 31.27 12.44
CA LEU A 134 -7.21 31.48 12.76
C LEU A 134 -7.74 32.74 12.06
N LYS A 135 -7.00 33.84 12.11
CA LYS A 135 -7.36 35.09 11.41
C LYS A 135 -7.48 34.89 9.91
N ASN A 136 -6.47 34.25 9.29
CA ASN A 136 -6.47 33.97 7.87
C ASN A 136 -7.60 33.01 7.46
N PHE A 137 -7.95 32.06 8.33
CA PHE A 137 -9.10 31.17 8.13
C PHE A 137 -10.41 31.96 8.05
N TYR A 138 -10.66 32.85 9.02
CA TYR A 138 -11.87 33.69 9.04
C TYR A 138 -11.90 34.74 7.92
N ASP A 139 -10.74 35.29 7.57
CA ASP A 139 -10.60 36.25 6.46
C ASP A 139 -10.58 35.57 5.08
N ASN A 140 -10.71 34.25 5.02
CA ASN A 140 -10.62 33.43 3.81
C ASN A 140 -9.33 33.66 3.00
N ARG A 141 -8.22 33.95 3.67
CA ARG A 141 -6.90 34.21 3.09
C ARG A 141 -6.06 32.95 3.01
N MET A 142 -6.58 31.95 2.34
CA MET A 142 -5.87 30.69 2.10
C MET A 142 -4.85 30.85 0.97
N VAL A 143 -3.63 30.42 1.19
CA VAL A 143 -2.65 30.23 0.11
C VAL A 143 -2.70 28.78 -0.34
N SER A 144 -3.18 28.58 -1.55
CA SER A 144 -3.12 27.27 -2.19
C SER A 144 -1.72 26.98 -2.69
N SER A 145 -1.18 25.86 -2.30
CA SER A 145 0.12 25.37 -2.73
C SER A 145 0.04 23.91 -3.13
N LYS A 146 0.97 23.46 -3.94
CA LYS A 146 1.14 22.04 -4.27
C LYS A 146 2.49 21.60 -3.80
N GLN A 147 2.56 20.45 -3.19
CA GLN A 147 3.81 19.86 -2.74
C GLN A 147 4.08 18.58 -3.51
N LEU A 148 5.30 18.49 -3.99
CA LEU A 148 5.85 17.30 -4.59
C LEU A 148 6.92 16.74 -3.64
N LEU A 149 6.75 15.48 -3.25
CA LEU A 149 7.71 14.75 -2.43
C LEU A 149 8.22 13.56 -3.22
N LEU A 150 9.53 13.40 -3.25
CA LEU A 150 10.20 12.22 -3.76
C LEU A 150 11.11 11.70 -2.66
N LYS A 151 10.88 10.47 -2.23
CA LYS A 151 11.70 9.77 -1.25
C LYS A 151 12.37 8.58 -1.91
N LEU A 152 13.65 8.41 -1.68
CA LEU A 152 14.42 7.24 -2.06
C LEU A 152 15.29 6.85 -0.88
N GLU A 153 15.06 5.65 -0.37
CA GLU A 153 15.81 5.09 0.76
C GLU A 153 16.30 3.71 0.38
N GLY A 154 17.50 3.38 0.80
CA GLY A 154 18.07 2.05 0.59
C GLY A 154 19.14 1.76 1.62
N ASP A 155 19.15 0.55 2.14
CA ASP A 155 20.22 0.05 2.99
C ASP A 155 20.63 -1.35 2.57
N PHE A 156 21.92 -1.59 2.69
CA PHE A 156 22.50 -2.90 2.46
C PHE A 156 23.34 -3.29 3.65
N THR A 157 23.03 -4.41 4.28
CA THR A 157 23.70 -4.83 5.51
C THR A 157 24.31 -6.24 5.39
N TRP A 158 25.46 -6.40 6.03
CA TRP A 158 26.16 -7.66 6.20
C TRP A 158 26.00 -8.16 7.62
N LYS A 159 25.79 -9.46 7.77
CA LYS A 159 25.77 -10.12 9.08
C LYS A 159 27.19 -10.27 9.63
N LEU A 160 27.46 -9.63 10.76
CA LEU A 160 28.73 -9.72 11.46
C LEU A 160 28.71 -10.78 12.58
N ALA A 161 27.58 -10.91 13.28
CA ALA A 161 27.38 -11.88 14.35
C ALA A 161 25.93 -12.35 14.39
N ARG A 162 25.54 -13.22 15.32
CA ARG A 162 24.23 -13.90 15.36
C ARG A 162 23.03 -12.96 15.17
N ASN A 163 23.04 -11.76 15.69
CA ASN A 163 21.94 -10.78 15.55
C ASN A 163 22.49 -9.37 15.29
N LEU A 164 23.71 -9.27 14.76
CA LEU A 164 24.36 -8.01 14.48
C LEU A 164 24.58 -7.87 12.97
N TYR A 165 24.02 -6.81 12.43
CA TYR A 165 24.17 -6.44 11.02
C TYR A 165 24.79 -5.05 10.95
N PHE A 166 25.62 -4.84 9.95
CA PHE A 166 26.29 -3.58 9.70
C PHE A 166 26.30 -3.31 8.20
N GLY A 167 26.09 -2.06 7.81
CA GLY A 167 26.12 -1.67 6.41
C GLY A 167 25.75 -0.22 6.17
N PRO A 168 25.95 0.28 4.94
CA PRO A 168 25.58 1.62 4.55
C PRO A 168 24.06 1.77 4.40
N LYS A 169 23.58 2.98 4.68
CA LYS A 169 22.25 3.45 4.38
C LYS A 169 22.33 4.73 3.56
N LEU A 170 21.52 4.80 2.51
CA LEU A 170 21.29 5.99 1.71
C LEU A 170 19.86 6.45 1.98
N ASP A 171 19.69 7.75 2.22
CA ASP A 171 18.39 8.38 2.36
C ASP A 171 18.41 9.69 1.57
N PHE A 172 17.50 9.79 0.61
CA PHE A 172 17.34 10.96 -0.22
C PHE A 172 15.88 11.42 -0.20
N LEU A 173 15.67 12.67 0.22
CA LEU A 173 14.35 13.30 0.24
C LEU A 173 14.40 14.60 -0.56
N TYR A 174 13.62 14.66 -1.63
CA TYR A 174 13.38 15.86 -2.38
C TYR A 174 11.97 16.37 -2.09
N SER A 175 11.87 17.63 -1.69
CA SER A 175 10.60 18.32 -1.45
C SER A 175 10.57 19.62 -2.23
N ASN A 176 9.53 19.78 -3.04
CA ASN A 176 9.30 21.03 -3.78
C ASN A 176 7.89 21.54 -3.48
N LEU A 177 7.82 22.76 -2.97
CA LEU A 177 6.57 23.46 -2.70
C LEU A 177 6.41 24.59 -3.70
N TYR A 178 5.33 24.58 -4.46
CA TYR A 178 5.06 25.63 -5.44
C TYR A 178 3.62 26.18 -5.29
N LYS A 179 3.51 27.49 -5.51
CA LYS A 179 2.22 28.20 -5.46
C LYS A 179 1.44 27.90 -6.74
N THR A 180 0.15 27.72 -6.60
CA THR A 180 -0.78 27.57 -7.74
C THR A 180 -1.39 28.88 -8.09
#